data_23750213367e1914b86f37b9995e266c
#
_entry.id   23750213367e1914b86f37b9995e266c
#
_cell.length_a   1.000
_cell.length_b   1.000
_cell.length_c   1.000
_cell.angle_alpha   90.00
_cell.angle_beta   90.00
_cell.angle_gamma   90.00
#
_symmetry.space_group_name_H-M   'P 1'
#
loop_
_entity.id
_entity.type
_entity.pdbx_description
1 polymer ?
#
loop_
_entity_poly.entity_id
_entity_poly.type
_entity_poly.pdbx_seq_one_letter_code
_entity_poly.pdbx_strand_id
1 'polypeptide(L)'
;MRRIGVIVGVLALGLAIAGYVFFNGERKAVVRYRTVPIERGTIVSLVTATGTINPITTIQVGSQVSGMIESLHADFNSKVTANQVVARIDPFPYQARRDQAVASLANTKAAFDKARIELAQRRRELDRAKSLIGQQFISQNEVDVALTASEGAVAQLKVTEAAVKQAEAMLQAAESDLKYTVIRSPVDGVVIPRLAQVRQRIAARPTT
;
A
#
# COMPACT_ATOMS: atom_id res chain seq x y z
N MET A 1 -37.67 -47.28 115.07
CA MET A 1 -36.78 -46.44 114.18
C MET A 1 -36.41 -47.08 112.84
N ARG A 2 -36.49 -48.41 112.66
CA ARG A 2 -36.11 -49.07 111.37
C ARG A 2 -37.07 -48.85 110.18
N ARG A 3 -38.34 -48.51 110.40
CA ARG A 3 -39.34 -48.35 109.34
C ARG A 3 -39.25 -46.99 108.67
N ILE A 4 -38.81 -45.94 109.34
CA ILE A 4 -38.68 -44.55 108.75
C ILE A 4 -37.47 -44.49 107.81
N GLY A 5 -36.38 -45.20 108.08
CA GLY A 5 -35.21 -45.21 107.18
C GLY A 5 -35.48 -45.86 105.83
N VAL A 6 -36.37 -46.86 105.77
CA VAL A 6 -36.75 -47.50 104.51
C VAL A 6 -37.60 -46.61 103.65
N ILE A 7 -38.53 -45.82 104.25
CA ILE A 7 -39.38 -44.87 103.49
C ILE A 7 -38.56 -43.73 102.91
N VAL A 8 -37.60 -43.24 103.69
CA VAL A 8 -36.69 -42.17 103.20
C VAL A 8 -35.79 -42.67 102.03
N GLY A 9 -35.31 -43.94 102.13
CA GLY A 9 -34.51 -44.54 101.08
C GLY A 9 -35.28 -44.73 99.77
N VAL A 10 -36.53 -45.17 99.88
CA VAL A 10 -37.40 -45.36 98.66
C VAL A 10 -37.76 -43.99 98.02
N LEU A 11 -38.01 -42.96 98.83
CA LEU A 11 -38.28 -41.62 98.37
C LEU A 11 -37.03 -40.98 97.66
N ALA A 12 -35.88 -41.19 98.24
CA ALA A 12 -34.63 -40.71 97.59
C ALA A 12 -34.34 -41.45 96.28
N LEU A 13 -34.60 -42.75 96.23
CA LEU A 13 -34.41 -43.51 95.00
C LEU A 13 -35.41 -43.10 93.92
N GLY A 14 -36.65 -42.81 94.33
CA GLY A 14 -37.69 -42.29 93.38
C GLY A 14 -37.34 -40.93 92.80
N LEU A 15 -36.80 -40.04 93.66
CA LEU A 15 -36.34 -38.71 93.18
C LEU A 15 -35.11 -38.83 92.30
N ALA A 16 -34.18 -39.74 92.55
CA ALA A 16 -33.02 -39.97 91.69
C ALA A 16 -33.40 -40.53 90.33
N ILE A 17 -34.37 -41.43 90.28
CA ILE A 17 -34.88 -41.99 89.01
C ILE A 17 -35.67 -40.93 88.22
N ALA A 18 -36.48 -40.12 88.89
CA ALA A 18 -37.20 -39.02 88.24
C ALA A 18 -36.27 -37.95 87.68
N GLY A 19 -35.23 -37.63 88.50
CA GLY A 19 -34.17 -36.69 87.99
C GLY A 19 -33.41 -37.26 86.81
N TYR A 20 -33.07 -38.54 86.79
CA TYR A 20 -32.36 -39.17 85.67
C TYR A 20 -33.21 -39.20 84.39
N VAL A 21 -34.52 -39.51 84.49
CA VAL A 21 -35.43 -39.51 83.33
C VAL A 21 -35.65 -38.09 82.82
N PHE A 22 -35.75 -37.10 83.72
CA PHE A 22 -35.97 -35.72 83.34
C PHE A 22 -34.70 -35.11 82.75
N PHE A 23 -33.53 -35.46 83.19
CA PHE A 23 -32.28 -34.94 82.63
C PHE A 23 -31.82 -35.66 81.37
N ASN A 24 -32.19 -36.94 81.21
CA ASN A 24 -31.76 -37.78 80.11
C ASN A 24 -32.88 -37.85 79.00
N GLY A 25 -33.93 -37.06 79.14
CA GLY A 25 -34.91 -36.86 78.08
C GLY A 25 -34.24 -36.29 76.88
N GLU A 26 -33.98 -37.15 75.87
CA GLU A 26 -33.42 -36.79 74.59
C GLU A 26 -34.12 -35.57 74.00
N ARG A 27 -33.42 -34.47 74.00
CA ARG A 27 -33.85 -33.33 73.18
C ARG A 27 -33.70 -33.76 71.71
N LYS A 28 -34.72 -34.33 71.12
CA LYS A 28 -34.77 -34.53 69.66
C LYS A 28 -34.58 -33.16 69.05
N ALA A 29 -33.43 -32.95 68.42
CA ALA A 29 -33.17 -31.73 67.64
C ALA A 29 -34.17 -31.70 66.51
N VAL A 30 -35.08 -30.76 66.54
CA VAL A 30 -36.03 -30.53 65.49
C VAL A 30 -35.25 -29.88 64.34
N VAL A 31 -34.87 -30.69 63.37
CA VAL A 31 -34.26 -30.20 62.15
C VAL A 31 -35.29 -29.32 61.42
N ARG A 32 -35.06 -28.00 61.44
CA ARG A 32 -35.87 -27.07 60.71
C ARG A 32 -35.34 -27.04 59.25
N TYR A 33 -36.05 -27.69 58.34
CA TYR A 33 -35.80 -27.56 56.92
C TYR A 33 -36.32 -26.21 56.44
N ARG A 34 -35.42 -25.44 55.84
CA ARG A 34 -35.82 -24.22 55.09
C ARG A 34 -36.11 -24.66 53.66
N THR A 35 -37.37 -24.79 53.32
CA THR A 35 -37.78 -25.06 51.93
C THR A 35 -37.85 -23.76 51.16
N VAL A 36 -37.26 -23.75 49.96
CA VAL A 36 -37.36 -22.66 49.02
C VAL A 36 -38.19 -23.19 47.83
N PRO A 37 -39.16 -22.45 47.34
CA PRO A 37 -39.92 -22.87 46.16
C PRO A 37 -38.97 -23.02 44.96
N ILE A 38 -39.20 -24.04 44.15
CA ILE A 38 -38.51 -24.22 42.88
C ILE A 38 -39.10 -23.24 41.87
N GLU A 39 -38.29 -22.29 41.44
CA GLU A 39 -38.62 -21.37 40.37
C GLU A 39 -38.05 -21.88 39.06
N ARG A 40 -38.85 -21.80 37.98
CA ARG A 40 -38.34 -22.05 36.63
C ARG A 40 -37.73 -20.78 36.09
N GLY A 41 -36.43 -20.77 35.93
CA GLY A 41 -35.67 -19.68 35.31
C GLY A 41 -35.08 -20.10 33.96
N THR A 42 -34.90 -19.16 33.08
CA THR A 42 -34.15 -19.38 31.84
C THR A 42 -32.66 -19.35 32.14
N ILE A 43 -31.97 -20.45 31.82
CA ILE A 43 -30.50 -20.49 31.91
C ILE A 43 -29.96 -19.98 30.58
N VAL A 44 -29.36 -18.79 30.59
CA VAL A 44 -28.61 -18.25 29.45
C VAL A 44 -27.16 -18.71 29.53
N SER A 45 -26.78 -19.63 28.64
CA SER A 45 -25.40 -20.01 28.47
C SER A 45 -24.72 -19.02 27.52
N LEU A 46 -23.88 -18.16 28.05
CA LEU A 46 -23.08 -17.21 27.26
C LEU A 46 -21.76 -17.89 26.90
N VAL A 47 -21.57 -18.15 25.61
CA VAL A 47 -20.28 -18.62 25.09
C VAL A 47 -19.53 -17.42 24.54
N THR A 48 -18.43 -17.04 25.17
CA THR A 48 -17.51 -16.03 24.69
C THR A 48 -16.37 -16.70 23.93
N ALA A 49 -16.11 -16.24 22.71
CA ALA A 49 -14.97 -16.67 21.93
C ALA A 49 -14.15 -15.46 21.55
N THR A 50 -12.82 -15.58 21.62
CA THR A 50 -11.88 -14.60 21.14
C THR A 50 -11.32 -15.08 19.81
N GLY A 51 -11.18 -14.17 18.83
CA GLY A 51 -10.61 -14.48 17.53
C GLY A 51 -9.82 -13.29 17.00
N THR A 52 -8.86 -13.57 16.12
CA THR A 52 -8.10 -12.57 15.42
C THR A 52 -8.70 -12.41 14.02
N ILE A 53 -9.02 -11.17 13.64
CA ILE A 53 -9.48 -10.85 12.28
C ILE A 53 -8.24 -10.61 11.43
N ASN A 54 -8.02 -11.47 10.45
CA ASN A 54 -6.98 -11.28 9.45
C ASN A 54 -7.59 -10.80 8.13
N PRO A 55 -6.94 -9.86 7.42
CA PRO A 55 -7.40 -9.45 6.10
C PRO A 55 -7.29 -10.60 5.10
N ILE A 56 -8.25 -10.71 4.19
CA ILE A 56 -8.27 -11.73 3.14
C ILE A 56 -7.16 -11.44 2.12
N THR A 57 -6.90 -10.17 1.85
CA THR A 57 -5.87 -9.74 0.90
C THR A 57 -5.12 -8.54 1.49
N THR A 58 -3.79 -8.61 1.48
CA THR A 58 -2.91 -7.49 1.86
C THR A 58 -2.10 -7.12 0.63
N ILE A 59 -2.19 -5.84 0.21
CA ILE A 59 -1.42 -5.29 -0.90
C ILE A 59 -0.41 -4.31 -0.34
N GLN A 60 0.86 -4.52 -0.68
CA GLN A 60 1.93 -3.62 -0.29
C GLN A 60 2.06 -2.51 -1.34
N VAL A 61 1.78 -1.27 -0.95
CA VAL A 61 1.95 -0.08 -1.79
C VAL A 61 3.37 0.45 -1.60
N GLY A 62 4.18 0.36 -2.63
CA GLY A 62 5.57 0.86 -2.65
C GLY A 62 5.75 2.02 -3.62
N SER A 63 6.96 2.59 -3.65
CA SER A 63 7.36 3.60 -4.64
C SER A 63 8.25 2.98 -5.71
N GLN A 64 8.03 3.36 -6.97
CA GLN A 64 8.89 2.97 -8.09
C GLN A 64 10.10 3.90 -8.23
N VAL A 65 10.07 5.08 -7.60
CA VAL A 65 11.15 6.07 -7.63
C VAL A 65 11.63 6.36 -6.21
N SER A 66 12.92 6.68 -6.06
CA SER A 66 13.53 7.01 -4.77
C SER A 66 13.44 8.50 -4.50
N GLY A 67 13.10 8.90 -3.28
CA GLY A 67 13.06 10.33 -2.95
C GLY A 67 12.61 10.59 -1.52
N MET A 68 12.49 11.88 -1.19
CA MET A 68 11.96 12.32 0.10
C MET A 68 10.44 12.43 0.03
N ILE A 69 9.74 11.96 1.04
CA ILE A 69 8.29 12.14 1.13
C ILE A 69 7.98 13.59 1.45
N GLU A 70 7.34 14.28 0.52
CA GLU A 70 6.86 15.66 0.69
C GLU A 70 5.60 15.71 1.56
N SER A 71 4.62 14.86 1.24
CA SER A 71 3.35 14.83 1.93
C SER A 71 2.76 13.42 1.99
N LEU A 72 2.00 13.18 3.06
CA LEU A 72 1.29 11.93 3.29
C LEU A 72 -0.20 12.25 3.46
N HIS A 73 -1.06 11.59 2.71
CA HIS A 73 -2.50 11.86 2.66
C HIS A 73 -3.34 10.72 3.25
N ALA A 74 -2.70 9.60 3.60
CA ALA A 74 -3.35 8.48 4.27
C ALA A 74 -2.57 8.10 5.52
N ASP A 75 -3.28 7.87 6.63
CA ASP A 75 -2.72 7.46 7.91
C ASP A 75 -3.19 6.05 8.29
N PHE A 76 -2.66 5.52 9.39
CA PHE A 76 -3.11 4.27 9.98
C PHE A 76 -4.64 4.28 10.16
N ASN A 77 -5.30 3.18 9.83
CA ASN A 77 -6.75 2.99 9.88
C ASN A 77 -7.58 3.92 8.97
N SER A 78 -6.94 4.65 8.03
CA SER A 78 -7.65 5.45 7.04
C SER A 78 -8.27 4.59 5.95
N LYS A 79 -9.51 4.88 5.57
CA LYS A 79 -10.12 4.30 4.37
C LYS A 79 -9.58 5.01 3.14
N VAL A 80 -9.17 4.23 2.15
CA VAL A 80 -8.68 4.71 0.86
C VAL A 80 -9.46 4.06 -0.26
N THR A 81 -9.65 4.81 -1.34
CA THR A 81 -10.27 4.32 -2.57
C THR A 81 -9.23 4.06 -3.64
N ALA A 82 -9.56 3.24 -4.63
CA ALA A 82 -8.70 3.00 -5.78
C ALA A 82 -8.34 4.32 -6.49
N ASN A 83 -7.08 4.47 -6.92
CA ASN A 83 -6.49 5.68 -7.48
C ASN A 83 -6.38 6.91 -6.54
N GLN A 84 -6.80 6.81 -5.29
CA GLN A 84 -6.60 7.88 -4.31
C GLN A 84 -5.10 8.09 -4.05
N VAL A 85 -4.67 9.36 -4.00
CA VAL A 85 -3.29 9.72 -3.65
C VAL A 85 -3.08 9.43 -2.16
N VAL A 86 -2.12 8.56 -1.86
CA VAL A 86 -1.76 8.19 -0.47
C VAL A 86 -0.49 8.87 0.01
N ALA A 87 0.44 9.14 -0.90
CA ALA A 87 1.66 9.88 -0.59
C ALA A 87 2.19 10.60 -1.83
N ARG A 88 2.99 11.64 -1.61
CA ARG A 88 3.72 12.36 -2.65
C ARG A 88 5.20 12.44 -2.29
N ILE A 89 6.05 12.09 -3.24
CA ILE A 89 7.49 12.28 -3.18
C ILE A 89 7.80 13.67 -3.74
N ASP A 90 8.87 14.32 -3.25
CA ASP A 90 9.34 15.61 -3.76
C ASP A 90 9.51 15.54 -5.30
N PRO A 91 8.68 16.26 -6.07
CA PRO A 91 8.69 16.20 -7.52
C PRO A 91 9.79 17.05 -8.15
N PHE A 92 10.41 17.96 -7.40
CA PHE A 92 11.33 18.97 -7.94
C PHE A 92 12.50 18.37 -8.75
N PRO A 93 13.23 17.34 -8.25
CA PRO A 93 14.32 16.74 -9.04
C PRO A 93 13.83 16.08 -10.33
N TYR A 94 12.62 15.52 -10.32
CA TYR A 94 12.01 14.85 -11.48
C TYR A 94 11.47 15.85 -12.48
N GLN A 95 10.90 16.98 -12.03
CA GLN A 95 10.51 18.09 -12.89
C GLN A 95 11.73 18.67 -13.63
N ALA A 96 12.82 18.90 -12.91
CA ALA A 96 14.07 19.41 -13.53
C ALA A 96 14.60 18.44 -14.60
N ARG A 97 14.56 17.12 -14.36
CA ARG A 97 14.94 16.11 -15.36
C ARG A 97 14.02 16.13 -16.58
N ARG A 98 12.71 16.22 -16.37
CA ARG A 98 11.73 16.32 -17.45
C ARG A 98 11.99 17.57 -18.29
N ASP A 99 12.22 18.74 -17.65
CA ASP A 99 12.45 19.99 -18.34
C ASP A 99 13.77 19.97 -19.14
N GLN A 100 14.81 19.33 -18.61
CA GLN A 100 16.05 19.07 -19.34
C GLN A 100 15.82 18.16 -20.56
N ALA A 101 15.02 17.11 -20.43
CA ALA A 101 14.67 16.23 -21.55
C ALA A 101 13.86 16.96 -22.61
N VAL A 102 12.93 17.84 -22.23
CA VAL A 102 12.17 18.71 -23.14
C VAL A 102 13.10 19.62 -23.93
N ALA A 103 14.05 20.27 -23.27
CA ALA A 103 15.03 21.13 -23.93
C ALA A 103 15.94 20.33 -24.88
N SER A 104 16.38 19.12 -24.48
CA SER A 104 17.16 18.22 -25.34
C SER A 104 16.37 17.80 -26.58
N LEU A 105 15.09 17.46 -26.44
CA LEU A 105 14.22 17.13 -27.57
C LEU A 105 14.06 18.32 -28.51
N ALA A 106 13.87 19.53 -27.97
CA ALA A 106 13.79 20.74 -28.82
C ALA A 106 15.06 20.96 -29.64
N ASN A 107 16.24 20.76 -29.02
CA ASN A 107 17.53 20.88 -29.73
C ASN A 107 17.70 19.82 -30.83
N THR A 108 17.32 18.57 -30.57
CA THR A 108 17.41 17.50 -31.58
C THR A 108 16.40 17.70 -32.70
N LYS A 109 15.18 18.21 -32.43
CA LYS A 109 14.21 18.59 -33.43
C LYS A 109 14.73 19.73 -34.34
N ALA A 110 15.38 20.75 -33.76
CA ALA A 110 16.01 21.81 -34.55
C ALA A 110 17.14 21.29 -35.46
N ALA A 111 17.94 20.34 -34.97
CA ALA A 111 18.97 19.68 -35.78
C ALA A 111 18.39 18.85 -36.92
N PHE A 112 17.28 18.14 -36.67
CA PHE A 112 16.54 17.39 -37.70
C PHE A 112 15.96 18.34 -38.77
N ASP A 113 15.36 19.45 -38.35
CA ASP A 113 14.85 20.45 -39.29
C ASP A 113 15.95 21.06 -40.17
N LYS A 114 17.12 21.34 -39.58
CA LYS A 114 18.31 21.77 -40.32
C LYS A 114 18.72 20.74 -41.37
N ALA A 115 18.84 19.46 -41.00
CA ALA A 115 19.18 18.38 -41.92
C ALA A 115 18.14 18.21 -43.04
N ARG A 116 16.85 18.40 -42.72
CA ARG A 116 15.77 18.36 -43.69
C ARG A 116 15.89 19.49 -44.75
N ILE A 117 16.23 20.70 -44.29
CA ILE A 117 16.46 21.86 -45.19
C ILE A 117 17.66 21.61 -46.08
N GLU A 118 18.77 21.07 -45.51
CA GLU A 118 19.98 20.74 -46.25
C GLU A 118 19.69 19.67 -47.33
N LEU A 119 18.98 18.61 -46.99
CA LEU A 119 18.54 17.60 -47.97
C LEU A 119 17.73 18.23 -49.08
N ALA A 120 16.79 19.12 -48.79
CA ALA A 120 16.00 19.82 -49.80
C ALA A 120 16.88 20.68 -50.71
N GLN A 121 17.94 21.29 -50.18
CA GLN A 121 18.92 22.05 -50.99
C GLN A 121 19.72 21.10 -51.90
N ARG A 122 20.27 20.02 -51.36
CA ARG A 122 21.06 19.04 -52.17
C ARG A 122 20.23 18.38 -53.25
N ARG A 123 18.97 18.10 -53.03
CA ARG A 123 18.05 17.60 -54.06
C ARG A 123 17.86 18.61 -55.18
N ARG A 124 17.66 19.90 -54.87
CA ARG A 124 17.54 20.94 -55.91
C ARG A 124 18.84 21.11 -56.69
N GLU A 125 19.99 20.94 -56.06
CA GLU A 125 21.31 20.97 -56.73
C GLU A 125 21.45 19.79 -57.71
N LEU A 126 21.10 18.56 -57.24
CA LEU A 126 21.09 17.37 -58.08
C LEU A 126 20.13 17.50 -59.28
N ASP A 127 18.91 17.97 -59.04
CA ASP A 127 17.91 18.14 -60.11
C ASP A 127 18.40 19.16 -61.14
N ARG A 128 19.07 20.23 -60.72
CA ARG A 128 19.69 21.21 -61.59
C ARG A 128 20.84 20.61 -62.42
N ALA A 129 21.73 19.84 -61.76
CA ALA A 129 22.82 19.14 -62.42
C ALA A 129 22.28 18.17 -63.46
N LYS A 130 21.23 17.37 -63.16
CA LYS A 130 20.57 16.49 -64.13
C LYS A 130 19.96 17.21 -65.31
N SER A 131 19.45 18.42 -65.14
CA SER A 131 18.91 19.21 -66.27
C SER A 131 20.01 19.78 -67.14
N LEU A 132 21.16 20.18 -66.59
CA LEU A 132 22.29 20.75 -67.31
C LEU A 132 23.10 19.70 -68.09
N ILE A 133 23.22 18.49 -67.60
CA ILE A 133 23.90 17.41 -68.35
C ILE A 133 23.10 17.05 -69.63
N GLY A 134 21.76 17.06 -69.57
CA GLY A 134 20.92 16.84 -70.73
C GLY A 134 21.14 17.91 -71.86
N GLN A 135 21.69 19.07 -71.51
CA GLN A 135 22.09 20.16 -72.38
C GLN A 135 23.61 20.17 -72.69
N GLN A 136 24.38 19.20 -72.21
CA GLN A 136 25.83 19.10 -72.35
C GLN A 136 26.66 20.26 -71.77
N PHE A 137 26.11 20.97 -70.78
CA PHE A 137 26.79 22.09 -70.11
C PHE A 137 27.70 21.66 -68.95
N ILE A 138 27.54 20.43 -68.42
CA ILE A 138 28.34 19.90 -67.31
C ILE A 138 28.83 18.49 -67.61
N SER A 139 29.82 18.01 -66.85
CA SER A 139 30.35 16.69 -66.97
C SER A 139 29.55 15.66 -66.17
N GLN A 140 29.65 14.37 -66.54
CA GLN A 140 29.06 13.27 -65.73
C GLN A 140 29.55 13.26 -64.30
N ASN A 141 30.85 13.57 -64.09
CA ASN A 141 31.44 13.62 -62.75
C ASN A 141 30.75 14.64 -61.82
N GLU A 142 30.27 15.79 -62.33
CA GLU A 142 29.57 16.79 -61.56
C GLU A 142 28.18 16.30 -61.13
N VAL A 143 27.47 15.50 -61.94
CA VAL A 143 26.24 14.85 -61.57
C VAL A 143 26.47 13.81 -60.48
N ASP A 144 27.53 13.00 -60.62
CA ASP A 144 27.88 11.95 -59.66
C ASP A 144 28.23 12.55 -58.28
N VAL A 145 28.94 13.70 -58.28
CA VAL A 145 29.21 14.46 -57.04
C VAL A 145 27.90 14.99 -56.42
N ALA A 146 27.02 15.56 -57.19
CA ALA A 146 25.74 16.07 -56.70
C ALA A 146 24.83 14.92 -56.18
N LEU A 147 24.88 13.74 -56.85
CA LEU A 147 24.16 12.53 -56.40
C LEU A 147 24.68 12.07 -55.03
N THR A 148 26.01 11.89 -54.93
CA THR A 148 26.64 11.48 -53.66
C THR A 148 26.36 12.46 -52.52
N ALA A 149 26.38 13.76 -52.77
CA ALA A 149 26.02 14.78 -51.81
C ALA A 149 24.55 14.67 -51.35
N SER A 150 23.63 14.41 -52.29
CA SER A 150 22.21 14.19 -51.98
C SER A 150 21.99 12.91 -51.13
N GLU A 151 22.66 11.82 -51.48
CA GLU A 151 22.61 10.56 -50.70
C GLU A 151 23.20 10.71 -49.30
N GLY A 152 24.32 11.45 -49.19
CA GLY A 152 24.90 11.79 -47.87
C GLY A 152 23.92 12.62 -47.02
N ALA A 153 23.21 13.59 -47.62
CA ALA A 153 22.18 14.35 -46.91
C ALA A 153 20.98 13.48 -46.46
N VAL A 154 20.58 12.46 -47.27
CA VAL A 154 19.55 11.50 -46.89
C VAL A 154 20.03 10.67 -45.66
N ALA A 155 21.28 10.21 -45.69
CA ALA A 155 21.86 9.46 -44.56
C ALA A 155 21.90 10.34 -43.29
N GLN A 156 22.30 11.60 -43.42
CA GLN A 156 22.36 12.54 -42.29
C GLN A 156 20.95 12.81 -41.72
N LEU A 157 19.93 12.94 -42.59
CA LEU A 157 18.54 13.09 -42.12
C LEU A 157 18.09 11.87 -41.26
N LYS A 158 18.42 10.63 -41.69
CA LYS A 158 18.10 9.42 -40.94
C LYS A 158 18.79 9.40 -39.58
N VAL A 159 20.03 9.85 -39.49
CA VAL A 159 20.78 9.95 -38.23
C VAL A 159 20.09 10.94 -37.28
N THR A 160 19.73 12.10 -37.75
CA THR A 160 19.04 13.12 -36.94
C THR A 160 17.61 12.68 -36.55
N GLU A 161 16.91 11.95 -37.43
CA GLU A 161 15.60 11.34 -37.13
C GLU A 161 15.72 10.31 -35.97
N ALA A 162 16.74 9.46 -36.00
CA ALA A 162 17.02 8.50 -34.93
C ALA A 162 17.34 9.21 -33.61
N ALA A 163 18.09 10.33 -33.66
CA ALA A 163 18.38 11.16 -32.48
C ALA A 163 17.11 11.79 -31.88
N VAL A 164 16.15 12.22 -32.71
CA VAL A 164 14.83 12.72 -32.23
C VAL A 164 14.08 11.60 -31.51
N LYS A 165 13.99 10.40 -32.08
CA LYS A 165 13.34 9.25 -31.44
C LYS A 165 13.97 8.87 -30.10
N GLN A 166 15.30 8.95 -30.03
CA GLN A 166 16.02 8.73 -28.77
C GLN A 166 15.66 9.80 -27.72
N ALA A 167 15.64 11.07 -28.09
CA ALA A 167 15.29 12.15 -27.18
C ALA A 167 13.81 12.08 -26.74
N GLU A 168 12.89 11.64 -27.60
CA GLU A 168 11.49 11.39 -27.27
C GLU A 168 11.35 10.27 -26.23
N ALA A 169 12.10 9.18 -26.40
CA ALA A 169 12.12 8.09 -25.43
C ALA A 169 12.67 8.54 -24.06
N MET A 170 13.70 9.39 -24.06
CA MET A 170 14.24 9.96 -22.81
C MET A 170 13.24 10.88 -22.12
N LEU A 171 12.48 11.68 -22.87
CA LEU A 171 11.41 12.52 -22.33
C LEU A 171 10.31 11.65 -21.71
N GLN A 172 9.86 10.62 -22.43
CA GLN A 172 8.83 9.71 -21.92
C GLN A 172 9.25 8.99 -20.62
N ALA A 173 10.52 8.60 -20.51
CA ALA A 173 11.07 8.02 -19.29
C ALA A 173 11.02 9.04 -18.14
N ALA A 174 11.47 10.28 -18.36
CA ALA A 174 11.45 11.35 -17.35
C ALA A 174 10.01 11.72 -16.92
N GLU A 175 9.06 11.72 -17.83
CA GLU A 175 7.63 11.92 -17.52
C GLU A 175 7.04 10.78 -16.68
N SER A 176 7.44 9.54 -16.99
CA SER A 176 7.03 8.37 -16.22
C SER A 176 7.58 8.42 -14.79
N ASP A 177 8.86 8.79 -14.62
CA ASP A 177 9.47 8.97 -13.31
C ASP A 177 8.75 10.07 -12.51
N LEU A 178 8.41 11.19 -13.15
CA LEU A 178 7.63 12.26 -12.52
C LEU A 178 6.23 11.77 -12.12
N LYS A 179 5.56 10.98 -12.95
CA LYS A 179 4.26 10.38 -12.62
C LYS A 179 4.34 9.47 -11.40
N TYR A 180 5.43 8.71 -11.25
CA TYR A 180 5.66 7.81 -10.12
C TYR A 180 6.00 8.52 -8.80
N THR A 181 6.22 9.84 -8.80
CA THR A 181 6.33 10.62 -7.55
C THR A 181 5.01 10.70 -6.80
N VAL A 182 3.87 10.48 -7.47
CA VAL A 182 2.54 10.44 -6.86
C VAL A 182 2.13 9.00 -6.62
N ILE A 183 2.21 8.57 -5.37
CA ILE A 183 1.86 7.21 -4.96
C ILE A 183 0.35 7.14 -4.76
N ARG A 184 -0.30 6.18 -5.45
CA ARG A 184 -1.74 5.96 -5.40
C ARG A 184 -2.07 4.57 -4.89
N SER A 185 -3.24 4.44 -4.26
CA SER A 185 -3.76 3.13 -3.88
C SER A 185 -4.23 2.37 -5.12
N PRO A 186 -3.83 1.10 -5.32
CA PRO A 186 -4.32 0.28 -6.43
C PRO A 186 -5.74 -0.26 -6.20
N VAL A 187 -6.22 -0.28 -4.95
CA VAL A 187 -7.50 -0.88 -4.55
C VAL A 187 -8.20 -0.04 -3.48
N ASP A 188 -9.49 -0.34 -3.28
CA ASP A 188 -10.24 0.13 -2.13
C ASP A 188 -9.87 -0.67 -0.89
N GLY A 189 -9.71 -0.01 0.25
CA GLY A 189 -9.33 -0.72 1.48
C GLY A 189 -9.08 0.18 2.67
N VAL A 190 -8.43 -0.40 3.68
CA VAL A 190 -8.01 0.30 4.91
C VAL A 190 -6.50 0.14 5.08
N VAL A 191 -5.83 1.23 5.40
CA VAL A 191 -4.38 1.24 5.67
C VAL A 191 -4.09 0.58 7.02
N ILE A 192 -3.42 -0.59 7.00
CA ILE A 192 -3.11 -1.34 8.21
C ILE A 192 -1.81 -0.85 8.86
N PRO A 193 -0.60 -1.06 8.31
CA PRO A 193 0.63 -0.47 8.82
C PRO A 193 1.06 0.75 7.98
N ARG A 194 1.57 1.77 8.65
CA ARG A 194 2.29 2.88 8.02
C ARG A 194 3.79 2.73 8.30
N LEU A 195 4.56 2.34 7.29
CA LEU A 195 6.01 2.16 7.40
C LEU A 195 6.82 3.40 7.03
N ALA A 196 6.17 4.47 6.54
CA ALA A 196 6.83 5.67 6.04
C ALA A 196 6.39 6.93 6.82
N GLN A 197 7.34 7.85 7.01
CA GLN A 197 7.11 9.15 7.67
C GLN A 197 7.39 10.30 6.71
N VAL A 198 6.75 11.46 6.94
CA VAL A 198 7.04 12.69 6.21
C VAL A 198 8.52 13.08 6.43
N ARG A 199 9.19 13.53 5.38
CA ARG A 199 10.64 13.82 5.30
C ARG A 199 11.55 12.59 5.42
N GLN A 200 11.01 11.39 5.39
CA GLN A 200 11.80 10.17 5.27
C GLN A 200 12.20 9.95 3.81
N ARG A 201 13.47 9.52 3.59
CA ARG A 201 13.93 9.10 2.27
C ARG A 201 13.53 7.65 2.04
N ILE A 202 12.80 7.40 0.97
CA ILE A 202 12.45 6.05 0.54
C ILE A 202 13.28 5.65 -0.66
N ALA A 203 13.66 4.36 -0.71
CA ALA A 203 14.26 3.76 -1.89
C ALA A 203 13.16 3.15 -2.76
N ALA A 204 13.35 3.16 -4.07
CA ALA A 204 12.47 2.49 -5.01
C ALA A 204 12.35 1.00 -4.64
N ARG A 205 11.13 0.54 -4.45
CA ARG A 205 10.78 -0.87 -4.27
C ARG A 205 9.61 -1.17 -5.19
N PRO A 206 9.79 -2.04 -6.18
CA PRO A 206 8.67 -2.41 -7.03
C PRO A 206 7.59 -3.06 -6.17
N THR A 207 6.35 -2.71 -6.46
CA THR A 207 5.15 -3.39 -5.94
C THR A 207 5.15 -4.82 -6.45
N THR A 208 5.13 -5.77 -5.53
CA THR A 208 4.93 -7.20 -5.82
C THR A 208 3.49 -7.55 -5.64
#